data_ce512e2bea28d9dcc0f6ebd86ab078ba
#
_entry.id   ce512e2bea28d9dcc0f6ebd86ab078ba
#
_cell.length_a   1.000
_cell.length_b   1.000
_cell.length_c   1.000
_cell.angle_alpha   90.00
_cell.angle_beta   90.00
_cell.angle_gamma   90.00
#
_symmetry.space_group_name_H-M   'P 1'
#
loop_
_entity.id
_entity.type
_entity.pdbx_description
1 polymer ?
#
loop_
_entity_poly.entity_id
_entity_poly.type
_entity_poly.pdbx_seq_one_letter_code
_entity_poly.pdbx_strand_id
1 'polypeptide(L)'
;MIHSTIEEHRLAERLKQRIQIERHYEQQGHMRRHGRLQRLFERRIQRPALKLGLKAVGLYERGARNAVTVRTTRLQLEFPELPAAFDGFRILHVSDFHIDGVDGLAEALERAISELRPEPDLCVFTGDYRFEDLGDCQPVYPRMQMVVRGIRAPHGIYGILGNHDAAEIAFRLEEFGVNMLVNESARIERGNSAVWLVGVDDRFEYECDDLPAALDSVPPEAFKILLSHSPELYNEAGAAGISLYLTGHTHAGQIRLPGIGAVKHNARCPRRLGFGAWHHQGMQGYTSAGVGCSSVPIRFGCPPELVLLELVRAQPQNSERA
;
A
#
# COMPACT_ATOMS: atom_id res chain seq x y z
N MET A 1 -11.38 -27.40 -3.50
CA MET A 1 -12.11 -27.50 -2.21
C MET A 1 -11.19 -27.66 -1.00
N ILE A 2 -10.33 -28.71 -0.88
CA ILE A 2 -9.46 -28.88 0.31
C ILE A 2 -8.42 -27.76 0.46
N HIS A 3 -7.82 -27.30 -0.61
CA HIS A 3 -6.80 -26.24 -0.60
C HIS A 3 -7.38 -24.89 -0.16
N SER A 4 -8.56 -24.51 -0.67
CA SER A 4 -9.31 -23.31 -0.29
C SER A 4 -9.62 -23.28 1.22
N THR A 5 -10.01 -24.42 1.81
CA THR A 5 -10.36 -24.52 3.23
C THR A 5 -9.13 -24.37 4.16
N ILE A 6 -7.94 -24.82 3.73
CA ILE A 6 -6.69 -24.69 4.50
C ILE A 6 -6.21 -23.22 4.50
N GLU A 7 -6.26 -22.55 3.34
CA GLU A 7 -5.86 -21.13 3.22
C GLU A 7 -6.80 -20.21 3.99
N GLU A 8 -8.13 -20.45 3.90
CA GLU A 8 -9.11 -19.71 4.70
C GLU A 8 -8.86 -19.86 6.21
N HIS A 9 -8.51 -21.08 6.66
CA HIS A 9 -8.19 -21.32 8.08
C HIS A 9 -6.91 -20.60 8.50
N ARG A 10 -5.85 -20.62 7.69
CA ARG A 10 -4.61 -19.88 7.90
C ARG A 10 -4.86 -18.39 8.08
N LEU A 11 -5.59 -17.79 7.14
CA LEU A 11 -5.90 -16.37 7.15
C LEU A 11 -6.78 -15.99 8.34
N ALA A 12 -7.78 -16.82 8.70
CA ALA A 12 -8.66 -16.59 9.84
C ALA A 12 -7.88 -16.54 11.18
N GLU A 13 -6.92 -17.44 11.38
CA GLU A 13 -6.07 -17.43 12.59
C GLU A 13 -5.18 -16.18 12.63
N ARG A 14 -4.59 -15.78 11.51
CA ARG A 14 -3.76 -14.56 11.40
C ARG A 14 -4.56 -13.28 11.67
N LEU A 15 -5.80 -13.21 11.21
CA LEU A 15 -6.70 -12.06 11.36
C LEU A 15 -7.45 -12.01 12.70
N LYS A 16 -7.28 -13.02 13.57
CA LYS A 16 -8.08 -13.16 14.79
C LYS A 16 -8.05 -11.93 15.70
N GLN A 17 -6.87 -11.36 15.93
CA GLN A 17 -6.71 -10.14 16.73
C GLN A 17 -7.40 -8.96 16.08
N ARG A 18 -7.17 -8.74 14.77
CA ARG A 18 -7.80 -7.68 13.99
C ARG A 18 -9.32 -7.76 14.04
N ILE A 19 -9.91 -8.95 13.83
CA ILE A 19 -11.36 -9.18 13.89
C ILE A 19 -11.94 -8.81 15.26
N GLN A 20 -11.22 -9.09 16.35
CA GLN A 20 -11.67 -8.71 17.69
C GLN A 20 -11.69 -7.19 17.89
N ILE A 21 -10.65 -6.50 17.43
CA ILE A 21 -10.55 -5.04 17.50
C ILE A 21 -11.61 -4.39 16.60
N GLU A 22 -11.81 -4.91 15.41
CA GLU A 22 -12.80 -4.45 14.45
C GLU A 22 -14.22 -4.50 15.03
N ARG A 23 -14.61 -5.63 15.63
CA ARG A 23 -15.89 -5.76 16.33
C ARG A 23 -16.07 -4.73 17.43
N HIS A 24 -15.01 -4.43 18.16
CA HIS A 24 -15.03 -3.39 19.19
C HIS A 24 -15.26 -2.00 18.59
N TYR A 25 -14.58 -1.66 17.48
CA TYR A 25 -14.77 -0.39 16.78
C TYR A 25 -16.19 -0.25 16.20
N GLU A 26 -16.72 -1.31 15.63
CA GLU A 26 -18.10 -1.32 15.13
C GLU A 26 -19.13 -1.06 16.24
N GLN A 27 -18.97 -1.69 17.40
CA GLN A 27 -19.84 -1.49 18.57
C GLN A 27 -19.76 -0.06 19.10
N GLN A 28 -18.56 0.55 19.08
CA GLN A 28 -18.38 1.94 19.50
C GLN A 28 -18.77 2.96 18.43
N GLY A 29 -18.82 2.56 17.17
CA GLY A 29 -19.10 3.44 16.02
C GLY A 29 -17.96 4.41 15.70
N HIS A 30 -16.74 4.13 16.16
CA HIS A 30 -15.53 4.90 15.85
C HIS A 30 -14.27 4.04 16.01
N MET A 31 -13.21 4.41 15.33
CA MET A 31 -11.88 3.83 15.48
C MET A 31 -11.09 4.51 16.60
N ARG A 32 -9.99 3.91 17.00
CA ARG A 32 -9.18 4.31 18.17
C ARG A 32 -8.72 5.78 18.11
N ARG A 33 -8.26 6.24 16.94
CA ARG A 33 -7.66 7.57 16.77
C ARG A 33 -8.67 8.68 16.60
N HIS A 34 -9.88 8.37 16.23
CA HIS A 34 -10.93 9.33 15.94
C HIS A 34 -12.15 9.05 16.80
N GLY A 35 -12.28 9.75 17.94
CA GLY A 35 -13.47 9.62 18.76
C GLY A 35 -14.76 9.88 17.96
N ARG A 36 -15.88 9.29 18.42
CA ARG A 36 -17.19 9.34 17.74
C ARG A 36 -17.60 10.77 17.31
N LEU A 37 -17.38 11.77 18.19
CA LEU A 37 -17.72 13.16 17.87
C LEU A 37 -16.85 13.75 16.77
N GLN A 38 -15.53 13.46 16.78
CA GLN A 38 -14.60 13.92 15.76
C GLN A 38 -14.96 13.31 14.39
N ARG A 39 -15.25 12.02 14.34
CA ARG A 39 -15.68 11.33 13.12
C ARG A 39 -16.98 11.92 12.56
N LEU A 40 -17.98 12.19 13.44
CA LEU A 40 -19.22 12.82 13.04
C LEU A 40 -18.99 14.23 12.49
N PHE A 41 -18.10 15.02 13.14
CA PHE A 41 -17.74 16.35 12.70
C PHE A 41 -17.05 16.31 11.32
N GLU A 42 -16.07 15.42 11.13
CA GLU A 42 -15.40 15.26 9.85
C GLU A 42 -16.37 14.88 8.74
N ARG A 43 -17.21 13.86 8.94
CA ARG A 43 -18.14 13.37 7.92
C ARG A 43 -19.30 14.34 7.63
N ARG A 44 -19.88 14.96 8.65
CA ARG A 44 -21.10 15.77 8.50
C ARG A 44 -20.85 17.24 8.27
N ILE A 45 -19.70 17.76 8.67
CA ILE A 45 -19.38 19.19 8.60
C ILE A 45 -18.14 19.45 7.76
N GLN A 46 -16.99 18.90 8.14
CA GLN A 46 -15.71 19.25 7.52
C GLN A 46 -15.63 18.84 6.04
N ARG A 47 -15.94 17.58 5.71
CA ARG A 47 -15.91 17.11 4.31
C ARG A 47 -16.92 17.86 3.42
N PRO A 48 -18.21 18.05 3.79
CA PRO A 48 -19.15 18.83 3.00
C PRO A 48 -18.76 20.31 2.88
N ALA A 49 -18.29 20.93 3.97
CA ALA A 49 -17.85 22.34 3.95
C ALA A 49 -16.65 22.55 3.01
N LEU A 50 -15.65 21.65 3.06
CA LEU A 50 -14.52 21.68 2.15
C LEU A 50 -14.97 21.50 0.69
N LYS A 51 -15.86 20.54 0.44
CA LYS A 51 -16.43 20.31 -0.89
C LYS A 51 -17.17 21.54 -1.41
N LEU A 52 -18.01 22.17 -0.57
CA LEU A 52 -18.75 23.38 -0.92
C LEU A 52 -17.81 24.57 -1.19
N GLY A 53 -16.80 24.78 -0.35
CA GLY A 53 -15.81 25.82 -0.53
C GLY A 53 -15.03 25.66 -1.85
N LEU A 54 -14.59 24.44 -2.16
CA LEU A 54 -13.91 24.15 -3.42
C LEU A 54 -14.81 24.34 -4.65
N LYS A 55 -16.10 24.02 -4.55
CA LYS A 55 -17.09 24.29 -5.59
C LYS A 55 -17.28 25.79 -5.80
N ALA A 56 -17.40 26.54 -4.71
CA ALA A 56 -17.60 28.00 -4.76
C ALA A 56 -16.44 28.74 -5.47
N VAL A 57 -15.21 28.23 -5.35
CA VAL A 57 -14.04 28.80 -6.04
C VAL A 57 -13.69 28.08 -7.36
N GLY A 58 -14.56 27.19 -7.85
CA GLY A 58 -14.40 26.50 -9.14
C GLY A 58 -13.28 25.44 -9.19
N LEU A 59 -12.71 25.05 -8.03
CA LEU A 59 -11.60 24.09 -7.96
C LEU A 59 -12.03 22.63 -7.84
N TYR A 60 -13.26 22.36 -7.39
CA TYR A 60 -13.71 20.99 -7.11
C TYR A 60 -13.63 20.07 -8.33
N GLU A 61 -14.17 20.51 -9.48
CA GLU A 61 -14.20 19.71 -10.71
C GLU A 61 -12.78 19.45 -11.26
N ARG A 62 -11.88 20.41 -11.12
CA ARG A 62 -10.47 20.22 -11.46
C ARG A 62 -9.81 19.19 -10.54
N GLY A 63 -10.04 19.29 -9.23
CA GLY A 63 -9.52 18.33 -8.25
C GLY A 63 -10.05 16.93 -8.47
N ALA A 64 -11.35 16.78 -8.79
CA ALA A 64 -11.98 15.50 -9.10
C ALA A 64 -11.41 14.86 -10.37
N ARG A 65 -11.23 15.63 -11.46
CA ARG A 65 -10.54 15.12 -12.65
C ARG A 65 -9.10 14.69 -12.37
N ASN A 66 -8.38 15.42 -11.53
CA ASN A 66 -7.03 15.04 -11.12
C ASN A 66 -7.03 13.72 -10.36
N ALA A 67 -8.08 13.43 -9.58
CA ALA A 67 -8.19 12.21 -8.75
C ALA A 67 -8.34 10.91 -9.58
N VAL A 68 -8.66 11.00 -10.87
CA VAL A 68 -8.73 9.86 -11.80
C VAL A 68 -7.65 9.92 -12.89
N THR A 69 -6.74 10.90 -12.81
CA THR A 69 -5.63 11.05 -13.76
C THR A 69 -4.41 10.31 -13.24
N VAL A 70 -4.43 8.98 -13.40
CA VAL A 70 -3.39 8.09 -12.90
C VAL A 70 -2.06 8.33 -13.63
N ARG A 71 -0.97 8.38 -12.88
CA ARG A 71 0.40 8.47 -13.41
C ARG A 71 1.21 7.26 -13.00
N THR A 72 2.11 6.83 -13.89
CA THR A 72 3.09 5.79 -13.58
C THR A 72 4.42 6.44 -13.24
N THR A 73 4.87 6.25 -12.00
CA THR A 73 6.23 6.55 -11.57
C THR A 73 7.11 5.34 -11.85
N ARG A 74 8.26 5.55 -12.51
CA ARG A 74 9.25 4.51 -12.79
C ARG A 74 10.50 4.81 -12.00
N LEU A 75 11.01 3.83 -11.29
CA LEU A 75 12.15 3.99 -10.40
C LEU A 75 13.03 2.74 -10.47
N GLN A 76 14.34 2.95 -10.60
CA GLN A 76 15.36 1.91 -10.42
C GLN A 76 15.95 2.04 -9.02
N LEU A 77 16.05 0.91 -8.32
CA LEU A 77 16.65 0.81 -6.99
C LEU A 77 17.80 -0.17 -7.04
N GLU A 78 18.99 0.30 -6.66
CA GLU A 78 20.23 -0.46 -6.74
C GLU A 78 20.56 -1.11 -5.39
N PHE A 79 20.82 -2.42 -5.40
CA PHE A 79 21.16 -3.20 -4.21
C PHE A 79 22.39 -4.06 -4.46
N PRO A 80 23.46 -3.93 -3.67
CA PRO A 80 24.64 -4.81 -3.77
C PRO A 80 24.31 -6.27 -3.46
N GLU A 81 23.41 -6.51 -2.50
CA GLU A 81 23.01 -7.83 -2.00
C GLU A 81 21.91 -8.52 -2.83
N LEU A 82 21.40 -7.86 -3.88
CA LEU A 82 20.35 -8.44 -4.73
C LEU A 82 20.87 -9.71 -5.42
N PRO A 83 20.16 -10.86 -5.31
CA PRO A 83 20.53 -12.06 -6.05
C PRO A 83 20.57 -11.80 -7.56
N ALA A 84 21.61 -12.27 -8.24
CA ALA A 84 21.85 -11.97 -9.67
C ALA A 84 20.65 -12.32 -10.58
N ALA A 85 19.89 -13.35 -10.24
CA ALA A 85 18.69 -13.71 -10.98
C ALA A 85 17.59 -12.64 -10.93
N PHE A 86 17.60 -11.74 -9.95
CA PHE A 86 16.63 -10.67 -9.78
C PHE A 86 17.08 -9.32 -10.36
N ASP A 87 18.25 -9.26 -11.00
CA ASP A 87 18.64 -8.07 -11.74
C ASP A 87 17.65 -7.76 -12.87
N GLY A 88 17.11 -6.54 -12.90
CA GLY A 88 16.04 -6.11 -13.79
C GLY A 88 14.63 -6.61 -13.40
N PHE A 89 14.44 -7.17 -12.19
CA PHE A 89 13.12 -7.63 -11.71
C PHE A 89 12.21 -6.44 -11.40
N ARG A 90 10.98 -6.47 -11.93
CA ARG A 90 10.04 -5.35 -11.87
C ARG A 90 8.88 -5.63 -10.92
N ILE A 91 8.64 -4.71 -10.02
CA ILE A 91 7.55 -4.77 -9.05
C ILE A 91 6.57 -3.63 -9.32
N LEU A 92 5.32 -3.95 -9.59
CA LEU A 92 4.23 -2.98 -9.58
C LEU A 92 3.75 -2.81 -8.14
N HIS A 93 3.97 -1.63 -7.57
CA HIS A 93 3.48 -1.27 -6.24
C HIS A 93 2.26 -0.35 -6.37
N VAL A 94 1.16 -0.75 -5.77
CA VAL A 94 -0.11 -0.01 -5.72
C VAL A 94 -0.58 0.09 -4.28
N SER A 95 -1.01 1.26 -3.84
CA SER A 95 -1.42 1.52 -2.47
C SER A 95 -2.63 2.45 -2.40
N ASP A 96 -3.31 2.44 -1.26
CA ASP A 96 -4.36 3.42 -0.93
C ASP A 96 -5.41 3.51 -2.03
N PHE A 97 -6.03 2.39 -2.33
CA PHE A 97 -7.03 2.29 -3.40
C PHE A 97 -8.25 3.17 -3.14
N HIS A 98 -8.81 3.11 -1.92
CA HIS A 98 -10.06 3.80 -1.59
C HIS A 98 -11.04 3.77 -2.77
N ILE A 99 -11.14 2.57 -3.38
CA ILE A 99 -11.65 2.35 -4.74
C ILE A 99 -13.12 2.70 -4.89
N ASP A 100 -13.85 2.70 -3.79
CA ASP A 100 -15.26 3.07 -3.68
C ASP A 100 -15.48 4.56 -3.36
N GLY A 101 -14.40 5.32 -3.11
CA GLY A 101 -14.45 6.73 -2.76
C GLY A 101 -14.37 7.70 -3.94
N VAL A 102 -13.98 7.23 -5.12
CA VAL A 102 -13.78 8.07 -6.33
C VAL A 102 -14.41 7.41 -7.53
N ASP A 103 -15.44 8.03 -8.09
CA ASP A 103 -16.11 7.52 -9.31
C ASP A 103 -15.15 7.53 -10.51
N GLY A 104 -15.13 6.42 -11.27
CA GLY A 104 -14.28 6.26 -12.45
C GLY A 104 -12.83 5.89 -12.16
N LEU A 105 -12.44 5.70 -10.88
CA LEU A 105 -11.08 5.33 -10.51
C LEU A 105 -10.72 3.90 -10.95
N ALA A 106 -11.63 2.95 -10.77
CA ALA A 106 -11.38 1.55 -11.15
C ALA A 106 -11.09 1.41 -12.64
N GLU A 107 -11.88 2.08 -13.49
CA GLU A 107 -11.69 2.11 -14.94
C GLU A 107 -10.42 2.86 -15.37
N ALA A 108 -10.06 3.91 -14.62
CA ALA A 108 -8.81 4.64 -14.86
C ALA A 108 -7.59 3.78 -14.51
N LEU A 109 -7.65 3.00 -13.42
CA LEU A 109 -6.61 2.05 -13.03
C LEU A 109 -6.49 0.90 -14.03
N GLU A 110 -7.61 0.29 -14.44
CA GLU A 110 -7.63 -0.77 -15.44
C GLU A 110 -6.92 -0.33 -16.73
N ARG A 111 -7.25 0.87 -17.24
CA ARG A 111 -6.56 1.44 -18.40
C ARG A 111 -5.07 1.65 -18.17
N ALA A 112 -4.70 2.31 -17.07
CA ALA A 112 -3.30 2.60 -16.76
C ALA A 112 -2.47 1.31 -16.61
N ILE A 113 -3.03 0.25 -16.02
CA ILE A 113 -2.41 -1.06 -15.87
C ILE A 113 -2.29 -1.76 -17.24
N SER A 114 -3.33 -1.71 -18.08
CA SER A 114 -3.30 -2.33 -19.42
C SER A 114 -2.27 -1.69 -20.36
N GLU A 115 -1.99 -0.41 -20.17
CA GLU A 115 -0.99 0.36 -20.92
C GLU A 115 0.42 0.25 -20.33
N LEU A 116 0.57 -0.38 -19.15
CA LEU A 116 1.86 -0.46 -18.47
C LEU A 116 2.87 -1.29 -19.27
N ARG A 117 3.98 -0.66 -19.67
CA ARG A 117 5.10 -1.34 -20.33
C ARG A 117 6.43 -0.83 -19.74
N PRO A 118 7.42 -1.69 -19.50
CA PRO A 118 7.30 -3.16 -19.54
C PRO A 118 6.31 -3.68 -18.50
N GLU A 119 5.80 -4.89 -18.68
CA GLU A 119 4.95 -5.57 -17.70
C GLU A 119 5.74 -5.85 -16.41
N PRO A 120 5.10 -5.84 -15.23
CA PRO A 120 5.74 -6.21 -13.98
C PRO A 120 5.95 -7.72 -13.88
N ASP A 121 6.99 -8.13 -13.18
CA ASP A 121 7.23 -9.52 -12.80
C ASP A 121 6.38 -9.92 -11.59
N LEU A 122 6.15 -8.98 -10.68
CA LEU A 122 5.41 -9.12 -9.42
C LEU A 122 4.52 -7.90 -9.20
N CYS A 123 3.36 -8.08 -8.55
CA CYS A 123 2.55 -6.96 -8.09
C CYS A 123 2.36 -7.01 -6.58
N VAL A 124 2.42 -5.86 -5.92
CA VAL A 124 2.20 -5.74 -4.48
C VAL A 124 1.21 -4.62 -4.15
N PHE A 125 0.29 -4.91 -3.24
CA PHE A 125 -0.71 -3.99 -2.72
C PHE A 125 -0.42 -3.68 -1.25
N THR A 126 -0.31 -2.42 -0.90
CA THR A 126 0.01 -2.01 0.47
C THR A 126 -1.19 -1.43 1.23
N GLY A 127 -2.39 -1.97 0.96
CA GLY A 127 -3.59 -1.73 1.78
C GLY A 127 -4.43 -0.51 1.40
N ASP A 128 -5.42 -0.24 2.24
CA ASP A 128 -6.45 0.78 2.12
C ASP A 128 -7.28 0.63 0.83
N TYR A 129 -7.98 -0.52 0.73
CA TYR A 129 -8.83 -0.84 -0.41
C TYR A 129 -10.15 -0.07 -0.40
N ARG A 130 -10.76 0.14 0.80
CA ARG A 130 -12.01 0.89 0.94
C ARG A 130 -11.81 2.33 1.42
N PHE A 131 -12.80 3.19 1.10
CA PHE A 131 -12.74 4.60 1.44
C PHE A 131 -13.09 4.90 2.90
N GLU A 132 -14.19 4.33 3.39
CA GLU A 132 -14.60 4.55 4.77
C GLU A 132 -13.91 3.54 5.70
N ASP A 133 -13.60 3.96 6.90
CA ASP A 133 -12.94 3.16 7.92
C ASP A 133 -13.83 2.12 8.61
N LEU A 134 -15.15 2.28 8.56
CA LEU A 134 -16.17 1.35 9.10
C LEU A 134 -17.36 1.25 8.14
N GLY A 135 -18.05 0.13 8.17
CA GLY A 135 -19.27 -0.12 7.41
C GLY A 135 -19.08 -1.12 6.28
N ASP A 136 -19.97 -1.07 5.29
CA ASP A 136 -20.08 -2.05 4.21
C ASP A 136 -18.86 -2.06 3.27
N CYS A 137 -18.34 -3.25 2.98
CA CYS A 137 -17.24 -3.47 2.04
C CYS A 137 -17.72 -3.89 0.64
N GLN A 138 -19.01 -4.17 0.46
CA GLN A 138 -19.55 -4.67 -0.83
C GLN A 138 -19.20 -3.79 -2.03
N PRO A 139 -19.19 -2.44 -1.95
CA PRO A 139 -18.82 -1.59 -3.08
C PRO A 139 -17.38 -1.73 -3.57
N VAL A 140 -16.48 -2.25 -2.72
CA VAL A 140 -15.05 -2.46 -3.02
C VAL A 140 -14.86 -3.65 -3.97
N TYR A 141 -15.60 -4.73 -3.77
CA TYR A 141 -15.31 -6.03 -4.38
C TYR A 141 -15.36 -6.04 -5.92
N PRO A 142 -16.41 -5.56 -6.59
CA PRO A 142 -16.45 -5.59 -8.06
C PRO A 142 -15.36 -4.71 -8.68
N ARG A 143 -15.00 -3.60 -8.02
CA ARG A 143 -13.96 -2.68 -8.47
C ARG A 143 -12.57 -3.27 -8.32
N MET A 144 -12.28 -3.89 -7.16
CA MET A 144 -11.00 -4.58 -6.95
C MET A 144 -10.86 -5.80 -7.87
N GLN A 145 -11.93 -6.56 -8.10
CA GLN A 145 -11.90 -7.68 -9.04
C GLN A 145 -11.56 -7.21 -10.47
N MET A 146 -12.08 -6.06 -10.91
CA MET A 146 -11.73 -5.45 -12.19
C MET A 146 -10.23 -5.11 -12.25
N VAL A 147 -9.70 -4.46 -11.22
CA VAL A 147 -8.28 -4.09 -11.14
C VAL A 147 -7.38 -5.33 -11.17
N VAL A 148 -7.67 -6.32 -10.31
CA VAL A 148 -6.87 -7.56 -10.20
C VAL A 148 -6.83 -8.32 -11.52
N ARG A 149 -7.95 -8.46 -12.23
CA ARG A 149 -8.03 -9.13 -13.54
C ARG A 149 -7.19 -8.45 -14.63
N GLY A 150 -6.96 -7.15 -14.51
CA GLY A 150 -6.13 -6.38 -15.45
C GLY A 150 -4.63 -6.58 -15.26
N ILE A 151 -4.19 -7.11 -14.12
CA ILE A 151 -2.77 -7.25 -13.78
C ILE A 151 -2.21 -8.55 -14.34
N ARG A 152 -1.07 -8.43 -15.04
CA ARG A 152 -0.24 -9.56 -15.46
C ARG A 152 1.09 -9.49 -14.72
N ALA A 153 1.27 -10.40 -13.76
CA ALA A 153 2.47 -10.51 -12.95
C ALA A 153 2.80 -12.01 -12.76
N PRO A 154 3.78 -12.57 -13.50
CA PRO A 154 4.06 -14.02 -13.49
C PRO A 154 4.40 -14.58 -12.11
N HIS A 155 4.97 -13.76 -11.21
CA HIS A 155 5.28 -14.15 -9.83
C HIS A 155 4.13 -13.86 -8.85
N GLY A 156 2.94 -13.50 -9.35
CA GLY A 156 1.73 -13.33 -8.57
C GLY A 156 1.45 -11.89 -8.11
N ILE A 157 0.32 -11.76 -7.43
CA ILE A 157 -0.13 -10.53 -6.79
C ILE A 157 -0.16 -10.81 -5.29
N TYR A 158 0.47 -9.95 -4.50
CA TYR A 158 0.49 -10.05 -3.05
C TYR A 158 -0.09 -8.79 -2.44
N GLY A 159 -0.73 -8.93 -1.27
CA GLY A 159 -1.37 -7.80 -0.61
C GLY A 159 -1.26 -7.86 0.90
N ILE A 160 -1.37 -6.70 1.53
CA ILE A 160 -1.55 -6.53 2.97
C ILE A 160 -2.78 -5.67 3.21
N LEU A 161 -3.24 -5.61 4.46
CA LEU A 161 -4.31 -4.71 4.87
C LEU A 161 -3.77 -3.35 5.32
N GLY A 162 -4.59 -2.30 5.10
CA GLY A 162 -4.36 -0.98 5.65
C GLY A 162 -5.29 -0.66 6.83
N ASN A 163 -5.24 0.58 7.29
CA ASN A 163 -6.01 1.02 8.45
C ASN A 163 -7.50 1.27 8.16
N HIS A 164 -7.90 1.40 6.90
CA HIS A 164 -9.31 1.48 6.51
C HIS A 164 -9.94 0.10 6.28
N ASP A 165 -9.16 -0.97 6.18
CA ASP A 165 -9.64 -2.25 5.71
C ASP A 165 -10.30 -3.07 6.82
N ALA A 166 -11.42 -3.71 6.51
CA ALA A 166 -11.98 -4.76 7.32
C ALA A 166 -11.30 -6.11 7.00
N ALA A 167 -11.24 -6.99 7.98
CA ALA A 167 -10.65 -8.32 7.84
C ALA A 167 -11.30 -9.12 6.69
N GLU A 168 -12.60 -8.94 6.42
CA GLU A 168 -13.32 -9.63 5.34
C GLU A 168 -12.76 -9.31 3.94
N ILE A 169 -12.13 -8.13 3.77
CA ILE A 169 -11.52 -7.74 2.49
C ILE A 169 -10.39 -8.70 2.13
N ALA A 170 -9.61 -9.17 3.10
CA ALA A 170 -8.52 -10.11 2.84
C ALA A 170 -9.03 -11.42 2.23
N PHE A 171 -10.11 -12.01 2.78
CA PHE A 171 -10.71 -13.24 2.23
C PHE A 171 -11.21 -13.03 0.80
N ARG A 172 -11.84 -11.89 0.52
CA ARG A 172 -12.31 -11.57 -0.83
C ARG A 172 -11.20 -11.34 -1.83
N LEU A 173 -10.11 -10.72 -1.43
CA LEU A 173 -8.96 -10.52 -2.30
C LEU A 173 -8.25 -11.85 -2.61
N GLU A 174 -8.20 -12.81 -1.68
CA GLU A 174 -7.70 -14.16 -1.96
C GLU A 174 -8.57 -14.88 -2.99
N GLU A 175 -9.90 -14.77 -2.91
CA GLU A 175 -10.80 -15.29 -3.94
C GLU A 175 -10.55 -14.67 -5.33
N PHE A 176 -10.04 -13.45 -5.40
CA PHE A 176 -9.69 -12.78 -6.65
C PHE A 176 -8.29 -13.12 -7.15
N GLY A 177 -7.50 -13.88 -6.37
CA GLY A 177 -6.14 -14.31 -6.72
C GLY A 177 -5.03 -13.41 -6.17
N VAL A 178 -5.31 -12.61 -5.14
CA VAL A 178 -4.29 -11.87 -4.40
C VAL A 178 -3.84 -12.72 -3.20
N ASN A 179 -2.55 -13.00 -3.08
CA ASN A 179 -1.99 -13.69 -1.92
C ASN A 179 -1.87 -12.69 -0.76
N MET A 180 -2.75 -12.79 0.24
CA MET A 180 -2.74 -11.88 1.37
C MET A 180 -1.70 -12.30 2.41
N LEU A 181 -0.85 -11.37 2.80
CA LEU A 181 0.19 -11.56 3.82
C LEU A 181 -0.20 -10.82 5.10
N VAL A 182 -0.51 -11.56 6.16
CA VAL A 182 -0.89 -11.00 7.47
C VAL A 182 0.09 -11.53 8.52
N ASN A 183 1.11 -10.73 8.85
CA ASN A 183 2.22 -11.10 9.74
C ASN A 183 2.90 -12.41 9.31
N GLU A 184 3.20 -12.49 8.02
CA GLU A 184 3.82 -13.67 7.40
C GLU A 184 4.65 -13.29 6.18
N SER A 185 5.39 -14.25 5.64
CA SER A 185 6.25 -14.04 4.49
C SER A 185 5.96 -15.02 3.36
N ALA A 186 6.32 -14.60 2.14
CA ALA A 186 6.29 -15.43 0.95
C ALA A 186 7.66 -15.43 0.27
N ARG A 187 8.08 -16.62 -0.16
CA ARG A 187 9.32 -16.80 -0.91
C ARG A 187 9.04 -16.68 -2.41
N ILE A 188 9.66 -15.70 -3.07
CA ILE A 188 9.54 -15.47 -4.50
C ILE A 188 10.79 -16.04 -5.18
N GLU A 189 10.58 -17.02 -6.05
CA GLU A 189 11.65 -17.74 -6.73
C GLU A 189 11.87 -17.24 -8.16
N ARG A 190 13.13 -17.11 -8.55
CA ARG A 190 13.55 -16.88 -9.94
C ARG A 190 14.84 -17.65 -10.24
N GLY A 191 14.75 -18.68 -11.08
CA GLY A 191 15.86 -19.63 -11.27
C GLY A 191 16.20 -20.35 -9.97
N ASN A 192 17.47 -20.32 -9.59
CA ASN A 192 17.97 -20.93 -8.34
C ASN A 192 18.07 -19.93 -7.18
N SER A 193 17.50 -18.74 -7.32
CA SER A 193 17.56 -17.69 -6.33
C SER A 193 16.16 -17.36 -5.80
N ALA A 194 16.13 -16.72 -4.64
CA ALA A 194 14.88 -16.24 -4.06
C ALA A 194 15.05 -14.88 -3.38
N VAL A 195 13.98 -14.10 -3.36
CA VAL A 195 13.77 -12.95 -2.48
C VAL A 195 12.55 -13.21 -1.61
N TRP A 196 12.44 -12.52 -0.49
CA TRP A 196 11.33 -12.73 0.45
C TRP A 196 10.46 -11.48 0.52
N LEU A 197 9.15 -11.66 0.30
CA LEU A 197 8.15 -10.68 0.67
C LEU A 197 7.77 -10.91 2.13
N VAL A 198 7.78 -9.86 2.93
CA VAL A 198 7.40 -9.88 4.35
C VAL A 198 6.22 -8.94 4.49
N GLY A 199 5.04 -9.46 4.78
CA GLY A 199 3.83 -8.66 4.95
C GLY A 199 3.43 -8.56 6.42
N VAL A 200 3.16 -7.36 6.90
CA VAL A 200 2.63 -7.14 8.26
C VAL A 200 1.23 -6.55 8.22
N ASP A 201 0.47 -6.78 9.28
CA ASP A 201 -0.83 -6.14 9.49
C ASP A 201 -0.65 -4.66 9.88
N ASP A 202 -1.74 -3.92 10.09
CA ASP A 202 -1.71 -2.49 10.30
C ASP A 202 -1.07 -2.08 11.63
N ARG A 203 0.00 -1.27 11.52
CA ARG A 203 0.69 -0.61 12.63
C ARG A 203 -0.03 0.65 13.11
N PHE A 204 -0.74 1.33 12.19
CA PHE A 204 -1.22 2.69 12.44
C PHE A 204 -2.45 2.76 13.34
N GLU A 205 -3.50 1.99 13.05
CA GLU A 205 -4.79 2.06 13.76
C GLU A 205 -5.08 0.83 14.60
N TYR A 206 -4.90 -0.37 14.02
CA TYR A 206 -5.16 -1.64 14.68
C TYR A 206 -4.02 -2.07 15.60
N GLU A 207 -2.78 -1.66 15.33
CA GLU A 207 -1.57 -2.07 16.06
C GLU A 207 -1.47 -3.60 16.18
N CYS A 208 -1.78 -4.29 15.06
CA CYS A 208 -1.76 -5.74 14.92
C CYS A 208 -0.54 -6.25 14.15
N ASP A 209 0.42 -5.37 13.84
CA ASP A 209 1.67 -5.74 13.18
C ASP A 209 2.54 -6.63 14.08
N ASP A 210 3.07 -7.71 13.50
CA ASP A 210 4.03 -8.61 14.16
C ASP A 210 5.17 -8.93 13.17
N LEU A 211 6.14 -8.01 13.09
CA LEU A 211 7.30 -8.17 12.21
C LEU A 211 8.17 -9.38 12.61
N PRO A 212 8.42 -9.70 13.90
CA PRO A 212 9.08 -10.93 14.29
C PRO A 212 8.40 -12.19 13.76
N ALA A 213 7.06 -12.31 13.91
CA ALA A 213 6.32 -13.45 13.39
C ALA A 213 6.37 -13.53 11.85
N ALA A 214 6.31 -12.39 11.17
CA ALA A 214 6.43 -12.34 9.70
C ALA A 214 7.83 -12.78 9.21
N LEU A 215 8.86 -12.69 10.05
CA LEU A 215 10.25 -13.05 9.73
C LEU A 215 10.65 -14.46 10.18
N ASP A 216 9.81 -15.18 10.91
CA ASP A 216 10.13 -16.46 11.58
C ASP A 216 10.76 -17.51 10.64
N SER A 217 10.26 -17.59 9.39
CA SER A 217 10.77 -18.54 8.38
C SER A 217 11.80 -17.93 7.40
N VAL A 218 12.15 -16.63 7.56
CA VAL A 218 13.01 -15.90 6.62
C VAL A 218 14.47 -16.02 7.03
N PRO A 219 15.37 -16.52 6.15
CA PRO A 219 16.81 -16.55 6.45
C PRO A 219 17.35 -15.15 6.75
N PRO A 220 18.21 -14.98 7.77
CA PRO A 220 18.74 -13.67 8.16
C PRO A 220 19.42 -12.89 7.02
N GLU A 221 20.15 -13.59 6.14
CA GLU A 221 20.88 -13.04 5.00
C GLU A 221 20.06 -12.87 3.72
N ALA A 222 18.80 -13.28 3.73
CA ALA A 222 17.94 -13.18 2.56
C ALA A 222 17.67 -11.72 2.17
N PHE A 223 17.51 -11.45 0.87
CA PHE A 223 16.98 -10.19 0.38
C PHE A 223 15.50 -10.08 0.76
N LYS A 224 15.16 -9.10 1.60
CA LYS A 224 13.84 -8.95 2.21
C LYS A 224 13.15 -7.68 1.73
N ILE A 225 11.93 -7.82 1.24
CA ILE A 225 11.04 -6.72 0.84
C ILE A 225 9.89 -6.67 1.83
N LEU A 226 9.84 -5.63 2.67
CA LEU A 226 8.75 -5.41 3.63
C LEU A 226 7.59 -4.69 2.96
N LEU A 227 6.40 -5.23 3.12
CA LEU A 227 5.12 -4.60 2.83
C LEU A 227 4.48 -4.20 4.17
N SER A 228 4.30 -2.91 4.40
CA SER A 228 3.57 -2.36 5.53
C SER A 228 2.76 -1.18 5.04
N HIS A 229 1.52 -1.05 5.50
CA HIS A 229 0.66 0.02 5.02
C HIS A 229 1.22 1.41 5.34
N SER A 230 1.69 1.62 6.56
CA SER A 230 2.27 2.91 6.99
C SER A 230 3.80 2.82 7.17
N PRO A 231 4.55 3.95 7.01
CA PRO A 231 6.01 3.95 7.12
C PRO A 231 6.53 3.89 8.57
N GLU A 232 5.71 3.61 9.56
CA GLU A 232 6.02 3.76 10.98
C GLU A 232 6.94 2.70 11.55
N LEU A 233 7.09 1.55 10.86
CA LEU A 233 8.03 0.47 11.24
C LEU A 233 9.48 0.70 10.75
N TYR A 234 9.83 1.89 10.28
CA TYR A 234 11.11 2.15 9.62
C TYR A 234 12.34 1.84 10.50
N ASN A 235 12.26 2.01 11.82
CA ASN A 235 13.35 1.69 12.74
C ASN A 235 13.47 0.18 12.95
N GLU A 236 12.36 -0.49 13.23
CA GLU A 236 12.28 -1.94 13.45
C GLU A 236 12.68 -2.70 12.18
N ALA A 237 12.23 -2.22 11.01
CA ALA A 237 12.58 -2.79 9.71
C ALA A 237 14.07 -2.66 9.40
N GLY A 238 14.67 -1.48 9.66
CA GLY A 238 16.10 -1.29 9.51
C GLY A 238 16.92 -2.22 10.44
N ALA A 239 16.52 -2.34 11.70
CA ALA A 239 17.16 -3.24 12.67
C ALA A 239 17.01 -4.73 12.28
N ALA A 240 15.94 -5.11 11.59
CA ALA A 240 15.68 -6.46 11.10
C ALA A 240 16.41 -6.79 9.78
N GLY A 241 17.18 -5.84 9.22
CA GLY A 241 17.90 -6.03 7.98
C GLY A 241 16.99 -6.17 6.76
N ILE A 242 15.89 -5.41 6.72
CA ILE A 242 15.06 -5.28 5.52
C ILE A 242 15.86 -4.53 4.45
N SER A 243 15.86 -5.03 3.21
CA SER A 243 16.53 -4.39 2.07
C SER A 243 15.66 -3.30 1.44
N LEU A 244 14.37 -3.59 1.21
CA LEU A 244 13.40 -2.68 0.60
C LEU A 244 12.11 -2.61 1.42
N TYR A 245 11.61 -1.40 1.68
CA TYR A 245 10.37 -1.15 2.40
C TYR A 245 9.36 -0.43 1.50
N LEU A 246 8.25 -1.07 1.17
CA LEU A 246 7.17 -0.52 0.36
C LEU A 246 5.95 -0.18 1.22
N THR A 247 5.44 1.05 1.10
CA THR A 247 4.40 1.58 1.98
C THR A 247 3.56 2.68 1.29
N GLY A 248 2.42 3.03 1.90
CA GLY A 248 1.50 4.07 1.44
C GLY A 248 1.02 4.98 2.57
N HIS A 249 -0.30 4.96 2.85
CA HIS A 249 -1.00 5.62 3.96
C HIS A 249 -1.03 7.15 3.91
N THR A 250 0.06 7.80 3.57
CA THR A 250 0.21 9.27 3.69
C THR A 250 -0.48 10.05 2.58
N HIS A 251 -0.82 9.39 1.47
CA HIS A 251 -1.29 10.01 0.22
C HIS A 251 -0.39 11.14 -0.29
N ALA A 252 0.89 11.21 0.15
CA ALA A 252 1.77 12.37 -0.04
C ALA A 252 1.10 13.70 0.39
N GLY A 253 0.11 13.62 1.29
CA GLY A 253 -0.74 14.72 1.74
C GLY A 253 -1.91 15.06 0.82
N GLN A 254 -2.11 14.36 -0.32
CA GLN A 254 -3.21 14.47 -1.28
C GLN A 254 -3.38 15.88 -1.93
N ILE A 255 -3.14 16.95 -1.16
CA ILE A 255 -3.10 18.34 -1.60
C ILE A 255 -1.71 18.92 -1.30
N ARG A 256 -0.96 19.20 -2.34
CA ARG A 256 0.40 19.77 -2.26
C ARG A 256 0.42 21.14 -2.91
N LEU A 257 0.93 22.13 -2.20
CA LEU A 257 1.05 23.50 -2.69
C LEU A 257 2.49 23.73 -3.19
N PRO A 258 2.65 24.49 -4.30
CA PRO A 258 3.98 24.86 -4.79
C PRO A 258 4.80 25.55 -3.70
N GLY A 259 6.05 25.13 -3.50
CA GLY A 259 6.97 25.71 -2.52
C GLY A 259 6.71 25.32 -1.05
N ILE A 260 5.49 24.81 -0.71
CA ILE A 260 5.11 24.45 0.66
C ILE A 260 5.11 22.91 0.82
N GLY A 261 4.76 22.18 -0.25
CA GLY A 261 4.62 20.73 -0.21
C GLY A 261 3.27 20.28 0.35
N ALA A 262 3.23 19.13 1.04
CA ALA A 262 2.03 18.55 1.61
C ALA A 262 1.42 19.45 2.72
N VAL A 263 0.12 19.74 2.61
CA VAL A 263 -0.62 20.52 3.62
C VAL A 263 -0.83 19.69 4.88
N LYS A 264 -1.11 18.38 4.72
CA LYS A 264 -1.29 17.45 5.84
C LYS A 264 -0.27 16.31 5.73
N HIS A 265 0.29 15.90 6.84
CA HIS A 265 1.11 14.69 6.96
C HIS A 265 0.43 13.78 7.98
N ASN A 266 -0.10 12.66 7.49
CA ASN A 266 -0.90 11.74 8.30
C ASN A 266 -0.09 10.51 8.74
N ALA A 267 1.13 10.73 9.28
CA ALA A 267 1.97 9.66 9.80
C ALA A 267 2.79 10.16 11.00
N ARG A 268 3.22 9.24 11.86
CA ARG A 268 4.07 9.54 13.04
C ARG A 268 5.56 9.46 12.72
N CYS A 269 5.91 9.14 11.48
CA CYS A 269 7.30 9.11 11.03
C CYS A 269 7.83 10.51 10.64
N PRO A 270 9.14 10.69 10.49
CA PRO A 270 9.71 11.90 9.92
C PRO A 270 9.16 12.21 8.54
N ARG A 271 8.87 13.48 8.25
CA ARG A 271 8.24 13.91 6.97
C ARG A 271 8.95 13.42 5.71
N ARG A 272 10.28 13.23 5.78
CA ARG A 272 11.09 12.71 4.66
C ARG A 272 10.73 11.27 4.25
N LEU A 273 10.12 10.50 5.16
CA LEU A 273 9.68 9.12 4.90
C LEU A 273 8.23 9.06 4.38
N GLY A 274 7.53 10.18 4.33
CA GLY A 274 6.11 10.22 4.00
C GLY A 274 5.80 10.30 2.50
N PHE A 275 6.77 10.30 1.60
CA PHE A 275 6.53 10.30 0.15
C PHE A 275 7.81 10.05 -0.65
N GLY A 276 7.70 9.24 -1.72
CA GLY A 276 8.77 8.95 -2.66
C GLY A 276 9.84 8.03 -2.08
N ALA A 277 11.01 8.02 -2.69
CA ALA A 277 12.15 7.20 -2.28
C ALA A 277 12.87 7.82 -1.06
N TRP A 278 13.29 6.97 -0.14
CA TRP A 278 14.05 7.36 1.05
C TRP A 278 15.00 6.24 1.51
N HIS A 279 15.92 6.59 2.42
CA HIS A 279 16.89 5.65 2.99
C HIS A 279 16.89 5.76 4.51
N HIS A 280 17.06 4.61 5.20
CA HIS A 280 17.20 4.55 6.65
C HIS A 280 17.97 3.29 7.07
N GLN A 281 19.06 3.41 7.84
CA GLN A 281 19.86 2.29 8.36
C GLN A 281 20.25 1.24 7.28
N GLY A 282 20.69 1.68 6.11
CA GLY A 282 21.05 0.81 4.99
C GLY A 282 19.86 0.29 4.16
N MET A 283 18.65 0.39 4.66
CA MET A 283 17.41 0.04 3.97
C MET A 283 16.99 1.14 2.99
N GLN A 284 16.55 0.77 1.80
CA GLN A 284 15.83 1.66 0.90
C GLN A 284 14.32 1.54 1.15
N GLY A 285 13.60 2.64 1.01
CA GLY A 285 12.15 2.62 1.12
C GLY A 285 11.47 3.47 0.07
N TYR A 286 10.21 3.17 -0.20
CA TYR A 286 9.34 3.96 -1.06
C TYR A 286 7.95 4.11 -0.44
N THR A 287 7.54 5.36 -0.24
CA THR A 287 6.18 5.68 0.20
C THR A 287 5.38 6.21 -0.98
N SER A 288 4.38 5.44 -1.41
CA SER A 288 3.51 5.78 -2.53
C SER A 288 2.58 6.95 -2.17
N ALA A 289 2.25 7.76 -3.17
CA ALA A 289 1.17 8.75 -3.07
C ALA A 289 -0.23 8.11 -3.06
N GLY A 290 -0.32 6.82 -3.32
CA GLY A 290 -1.57 6.09 -3.43
C GLY A 290 -2.37 6.41 -4.70
N VAL A 291 -3.30 5.55 -5.06
CA VAL A 291 -4.12 5.72 -6.27
C VAL A 291 -5.49 6.34 -5.98
N GLY A 292 -6.05 6.14 -4.78
CA GLY A 292 -7.34 6.68 -4.36
C GLY A 292 -7.26 8.05 -3.68
N CYS A 293 -8.28 8.40 -2.96
CA CYS A 293 -8.35 9.64 -2.17
C CYS A 293 -8.86 9.34 -0.77
N SER A 294 -8.28 9.97 0.22
CA SER A 294 -8.80 10.01 1.59
C SER A 294 -9.66 11.26 1.80
N SER A 295 -10.71 11.18 2.60
CA SER A 295 -11.61 12.28 3.02
C SER A 295 -12.47 12.92 1.92
N VAL A 296 -11.88 13.46 0.85
CA VAL A 296 -12.60 14.08 -0.28
C VAL A 296 -11.99 13.62 -1.60
N PRO A 297 -12.82 13.37 -2.65
CA PRO A 297 -12.36 12.80 -3.92
C PRO A 297 -11.72 13.85 -4.83
N ILE A 298 -10.61 14.44 -4.38
CA ILE A 298 -9.85 15.47 -5.12
C ILE A 298 -8.35 15.33 -4.90
N ARG A 299 -7.55 15.68 -5.91
CA ARG A 299 -6.09 15.75 -5.79
C ARG A 299 -5.53 17.02 -6.40
N PHE A 300 -4.54 17.66 -5.74
CA PHE A 300 -3.82 18.82 -6.23
C PHE A 300 -2.32 18.68 -5.99
N GLY A 301 -1.52 18.84 -7.05
CA GLY A 301 -0.06 18.72 -6.98
C GLY A 301 0.44 17.33 -6.52
N CYS A 302 -0.46 16.36 -6.54
CA CYS A 302 -0.23 14.97 -6.09
C CYS A 302 -1.17 14.03 -6.87
N PRO A 303 -0.85 13.66 -8.12
CA PRO A 303 -1.70 12.76 -8.90
C PRO A 303 -1.75 11.36 -8.28
N PRO A 304 -2.80 10.55 -8.57
CA PRO A 304 -2.82 9.12 -8.31
C PRO A 304 -1.61 8.44 -8.92
N GLU A 305 -0.97 7.51 -8.20
CA GLU A 305 0.33 6.97 -8.56
C GLU A 305 0.33 5.44 -8.63
N LEU A 306 0.65 4.88 -9.80
CA LEU A 306 1.16 3.52 -9.96
C LEU A 306 2.68 3.58 -9.92
N VAL A 307 3.35 2.72 -9.14
CA VAL A 307 4.81 2.73 -9.03
C VAL A 307 5.36 1.44 -9.65
N LEU A 308 6.15 1.58 -10.72
CA LEU A 308 6.90 0.47 -11.31
C LEU A 308 8.35 0.58 -10.86
N LEU A 309 8.73 -0.28 -9.92
CA LEU A 309 10.08 -0.39 -9.38
C LEU A 309 10.85 -1.43 -10.20
N GLU A 310 12.08 -1.13 -10.57
CA GLU A 310 13.02 -2.09 -11.14
C GLU A 310 14.17 -2.29 -10.15
N LEU A 311 14.35 -3.53 -9.70
CA LEU A 311 15.46 -3.90 -8.84
C LEU A 311 16.70 -4.09 -9.70
N VAL A 312 17.79 -3.42 -9.35
CA VAL A 312 19.06 -3.47 -10.07
C VAL A 312 20.16 -3.97 -9.13
N ARG A 313 20.94 -4.94 -9.58
CA ARG A 313 22.10 -5.37 -8.83
C ARG A 313 23.26 -4.39 -9.02
N ALA A 314 23.63 -3.68 -7.94
CA ALA A 314 24.79 -2.81 -7.99
C ALA A 314 26.06 -3.61 -8.34
N GLN A 315 26.80 -3.15 -9.36
CA GLN A 315 28.10 -3.75 -9.67
C GLN A 315 29.10 -3.39 -8.57
N PRO A 316 29.99 -4.31 -8.16
CA PRO A 316 31.07 -3.94 -7.26
C PRO A 316 31.86 -2.80 -7.91
N GLN A 317 31.96 -1.66 -7.21
CA GLN A 317 32.80 -0.58 -7.66
C GLN A 317 34.24 -1.14 -7.73
N ASN A 318 34.78 -1.26 -8.94
CA ASN A 318 36.21 -1.55 -9.11
C ASN A 318 37.00 -0.44 -8.42
N SER A 319 37.51 -0.73 -7.23
CA SER A 319 38.46 0.12 -6.51
C SER A 319 39.86 0.07 -7.16
N GLU A 320 39.91 0.12 -8.49
CA GLU A 320 41.14 0.29 -9.24
C GLU A 320 41.20 1.69 -9.85
N ARG A 321 41.48 2.70 -9.04
CA ARG A 321 42.19 3.93 -9.41
C ARG A 321 42.87 4.46 -8.17
N ALA A 322 44.00 3.89 -7.81
CA ALA A 322 45.05 4.56 -7.06
C ALA A 322 46.18 4.89 -8.02
#